data_d13c5f5295dd218dbf13016f8f47f44e
#
_entry.id   d13c5f5295dd218dbf13016f8f47f44e
#
_cell.length_a   1.000
_cell.length_b   1.000
_cell.length_c   1.000
_cell.angle_alpha   90.00
_cell.angle_beta   90.00
_cell.angle_gamma   90.00
#
_symmetry.space_group_name_H-M   'P 1'
#
loop_
_entity.id
_entity.type
_entity.pdbx_description
1 polymer ?
#
loop_
_entity_poly.entity_id
_entity_poly.type
_entity_poly.pdbx_seq_one_letter_code
_entity_poly.pdbx_strand_id
1 'polypeptide(L)'
;MTEKVYKFSDNTQKVIEPVIKDENLHYMHMVLPNGEGLPVHTTNANVYMTVVSGELSISLAGSEFNNYPERTVLKIPQGIEMDARNKGEKTLELIVIKSPAPKN
;
A
#
# COMPACT_ATOMS: atom_id res chain seq x y z
N MET A 1 22.48 -10.84 18.47
CA MET A 1 21.47 -10.88 17.39
C MET A 1 21.74 -9.75 16.43
N THR A 2 21.84 -10.04 15.16
CA THR A 2 22.13 -9.03 14.14
C THR A 2 20.88 -8.48 13.49
N GLU A 3 19.81 -9.26 13.43
CA GLU A 3 18.57 -8.83 12.80
C GLU A 3 17.77 -7.91 13.71
N LYS A 4 17.08 -6.97 13.09
CA LYS A 4 16.05 -6.16 13.77
C LYS A 4 14.71 -6.76 13.44
N VAL A 5 13.87 -6.93 14.45
CA VAL A 5 12.59 -7.62 14.31
C VAL A 5 11.46 -6.59 14.47
N TYR A 6 10.56 -6.56 13.51
CA TYR A 6 9.42 -5.66 13.51
C TYR A 6 8.15 -6.49 13.41
N LYS A 7 7.06 -5.96 13.96
CA LYS A 7 5.75 -6.56 13.84
C LYS A 7 4.76 -5.49 13.39
N PHE A 8 3.74 -5.90 12.69
CA PHE A 8 2.63 -5.01 12.39
C PHE A 8 1.34 -5.54 12.99
N SER A 9 0.34 -4.67 13.06
CA SER A 9 -0.89 -4.96 13.77
C SER A 9 -1.74 -6.00 13.02
N ASP A 10 -2.60 -6.67 13.78
CA ASP A 10 -3.66 -7.53 13.21
C ASP A 10 -5.02 -6.83 13.24
N ASN A 11 -4.99 -5.51 13.19
CA ASN A 11 -6.17 -4.66 13.28
C ASN A 11 -7.15 -4.95 12.14
N THR A 12 -8.46 -4.89 12.44
CA THR A 12 -9.50 -5.01 11.44
C THR A 12 -10.08 -3.66 11.03
N GLN A 13 -9.68 -2.60 11.71
CA GLN A 13 -10.08 -1.24 11.38
C GLN A 13 -9.05 -0.62 10.44
N LYS A 14 -9.36 0.55 9.90
CA LYS A 14 -8.46 1.24 8.98
C LYS A 14 -7.12 1.52 9.68
N VAL A 15 -6.05 1.09 9.05
CA VAL A 15 -4.69 1.27 9.53
C VAL A 15 -3.79 1.65 8.36
N ILE A 16 -2.99 2.68 8.55
CA ILE A 16 -1.89 3.03 7.65
C ILE A 16 -0.70 3.24 8.57
N GLU A 17 0.13 2.20 8.74
CA GLU A 17 1.18 2.22 9.75
C GLU A 17 2.54 1.95 9.15
N PRO A 18 3.54 2.77 9.49
CA PRO A 18 4.91 2.46 9.11
C PRO A 18 5.44 1.34 10.01
N VAL A 19 6.00 0.31 9.39
CA VAL A 19 6.64 -0.80 10.11
C VAL A 19 8.15 -0.56 10.17
N ILE A 20 8.73 -0.19 9.02
CA ILE A 20 10.14 0.20 8.93
C ILE A 20 10.19 1.52 8.17
N LYS A 21 10.93 2.47 8.72
CA LYS A 21 11.09 3.78 8.08
C LYS A 21 12.52 4.22 8.31
N ASP A 22 13.37 3.97 7.31
CA ASP A 22 14.77 4.32 7.39
C ASP A 22 15.23 4.95 6.07
N GLU A 23 16.53 5.12 5.93
CA GLU A 23 17.10 5.80 4.76
C GLU A 23 16.97 4.99 3.47
N ASN A 24 16.73 3.69 3.57
CA ASN A 24 16.67 2.83 2.39
C ASN A 24 15.25 2.68 1.85
N LEU A 25 14.28 2.57 2.75
CA LEU A 25 12.91 2.34 2.32
C LEU A 25 11.91 2.68 3.43
N HIS A 26 10.65 2.81 3.02
CA HIS A 26 9.53 2.81 3.95
C HIS A 26 8.75 1.53 3.72
N TYR A 27 8.57 0.74 4.75
CA TYR A 27 7.78 -0.48 4.73
C TYR A 27 6.48 -0.20 5.47
N MET A 28 5.37 -0.16 4.74
CA MET A 28 4.08 0.22 5.28
C MET A 28 3.15 -0.99 5.32
N HIS A 29 2.36 -1.07 6.35
CA HIS A 29 1.27 -2.03 6.45
C HIS A 29 -0.05 -1.26 6.48
N MET A 30 -1.00 -1.68 5.66
CA MET A 30 -2.26 -0.95 5.52
C MET A 30 -3.42 -1.93 5.57
N VAL A 31 -4.47 -1.52 6.29
CA VAL A 31 -5.74 -2.25 6.34
C VAL A 31 -6.83 -1.26 5.94
N LEU A 32 -7.59 -1.61 4.92
CA LEU A 32 -8.67 -0.79 4.39
C LEU A 32 -9.96 -1.60 4.42
N PRO A 33 -10.84 -1.35 5.39
CA PRO A 33 -12.17 -1.98 5.39
C PRO A 33 -12.98 -1.56 4.16
N ASN A 34 -14.09 -2.24 3.96
CA ASN A 34 -15.01 -1.95 2.85
C ASN A 34 -15.30 -0.45 2.76
N GLY A 35 -15.17 0.10 1.58
CA GLY A 35 -15.46 1.50 1.30
C GLY A 35 -14.33 2.48 1.60
N GLU A 36 -13.26 2.00 2.23
CA GLU A 36 -12.13 2.87 2.58
C GLU A 36 -11.14 2.94 1.43
N GLY A 37 -10.32 4.00 1.45
CA GLY A 37 -9.29 4.19 0.45
C GLY A 37 -8.17 5.06 0.99
N LEU A 38 -7.14 5.19 0.17
CA LEU A 38 -6.04 6.09 0.45
C LEU A 38 -6.35 7.45 -0.18
N PRO A 39 -5.83 8.54 0.37
CA PRO A 39 -5.96 9.84 -0.30
C PRO A 39 -5.33 9.76 -1.69
N VAL A 40 -5.98 10.40 -2.67
CA VAL A 40 -5.40 10.48 -4.01
C VAL A 40 -4.14 11.34 -3.92
N HIS A 41 -3.04 10.81 -4.43
CA HIS A 41 -1.77 11.53 -4.37
C HIS A 41 -0.82 11.03 -5.45
N THR A 42 0.21 11.83 -5.71
CA THR A 42 1.27 11.47 -6.63
C THR A 42 2.37 10.74 -5.86
N THR A 43 2.82 9.60 -6.37
CA THR A 43 3.84 8.80 -5.69
C THR A 43 5.14 9.58 -5.61
N ASN A 44 5.75 9.57 -4.43
CA ASN A 44 7.02 10.27 -4.17
C ASN A 44 8.22 9.34 -4.10
N ALA A 45 8.03 8.10 -4.51
CA ALA A 45 9.06 7.07 -4.63
C ALA A 45 8.50 5.97 -5.51
N ASN A 46 9.34 5.02 -5.91
CA ASN A 46 8.81 3.80 -6.51
C ASN A 46 8.05 3.03 -5.44
N VAL A 47 6.89 2.53 -5.81
CA VAL A 47 5.99 1.84 -4.88
C VAL A 47 5.90 0.37 -5.29
N TYR A 48 6.10 -0.52 -4.33
CA TYR A 48 5.93 -1.95 -4.49
C TYR A 48 4.79 -2.35 -3.56
N MET A 49 3.64 -2.69 -4.13
CA MET A 49 2.41 -2.90 -3.38
C MET A 49 1.98 -4.35 -3.51
N THR A 50 1.86 -5.03 -2.38
CA THR A 50 1.40 -6.42 -2.34
C THR A 50 -0.02 -6.47 -1.80
N VAL A 51 -0.93 -7.12 -2.53
CA VAL A 51 -2.27 -7.41 -2.03
C VAL A 51 -2.16 -8.69 -1.21
N VAL A 52 -2.23 -8.54 0.12
CA VAL A 52 -2.11 -9.68 1.03
C VAL A 52 -3.45 -10.39 1.13
N SER A 53 -4.54 -9.64 1.24
CA SER A 53 -5.88 -10.19 1.43
C SER A 53 -6.88 -9.19 0.86
N GLY A 54 -8.00 -9.70 0.34
CA GLY A 54 -9.03 -8.86 -0.26
C GLY A 54 -8.74 -8.56 -1.72
N GLU A 55 -9.31 -7.47 -2.21
CA GLU A 55 -9.15 -7.04 -3.60
C GLU A 55 -8.88 -5.56 -3.64
N LEU A 56 -7.83 -5.18 -4.36
CA LEU A 56 -7.46 -3.78 -4.55
C LEU A 56 -8.11 -3.24 -5.82
N SER A 57 -8.76 -2.08 -5.72
CA SER A 57 -9.20 -1.31 -6.87
C SER A 57 -8.31 -0.08 -6.98
N ILE A 58 -7.65 0.10 -8.12
CA ILE A 58 -6.67 1.17 -8.25
C ILE A 58 -6.74 1.83 -9.61
N SER A 59 -6.68 3.17 -9.60
CA SER A 59 -6.57 4.00 -10.78
C SER A 59 -5.23 4.69 -10.76
N LEU A 60 -4.47 4.58 -11.85
CA LEU A 60 -3.16 5.19 -12.00
C LEU A 60 -3.20 6.19 -13.14
N ALA A 61 -2.64 7.40 -12.90
CA ALA A 61 -2.55 8.45 -13.90
C ALA A 61 -3.91 8.78 -14.53
N GLY A 62 -4.97 8.76 -13.71
CA GLY A 62 -6.32 9.10 -14.16
C GLY A 62 -6.99 8.07 -15.05
N SER A 63 -6.42 6.88 -15.18
CA SER A 63 -7.00 5.82 -15.99
C SER A 63 -8.19 5.17 -15.27
N GLU A 64 -8.84 4.21 -15.96
CA GLU A 64 -9.90 3.42 -15.35
C GLU A 64 -9.36 2.62 -14.17
N PHE A 65 -10.23 2.30 -13.22
CA PHE A 65 -9.86 1.42 -12.13
C PHE A 65 -9.65 0.00 -12.63
N ASN A 66 -8.57 -0.62 -12.18
CA ASN A 66 -8.33 -2.04 -12.35
C ASN A 66 -8.39 -2.72 -11.01
N ASN A 67 -8.88 -3.95 -10.97
CA ASN A 67 -9.03 -4.72 -9.74
C ASN A 67 -7.98 -5.82 -9.71
N TYR A 68 -7.34 -5.99 -8.57
CA TYR A 68 -6.30 -7.00 -8.38
C TYR A 68 -6.61 -7.83 -7.15
N PRO A 69 -6.60 -9.16 -7.28
CA PRO A 69 -6.88 -10.05 -6.16
C PRO A 69 -5.68 -10.20 -5.24
N GLU A 70 -5.89 -10.89 -4.14
CA GLU A 70 -4.80 -11.23 -3.24
C GLU A 70 -3.69 -11.98 -3.97
N ARG A 71 -2.47 -11.86 -3.47
CA ARG A 71 -1.25 -12.47 -4.02
C ARG A 71 -0.73 -11.77 -5.27
N THR A 72 -1.22 -10.56 -5.55
CA THR A 72 -0.73 -9.71 -6.64
C THR A 72 0.28 -8.70 -6.07
N VAL A 73 1.34 -8.45 -6.83
CA VAL A 73 2.32 -7.39 -6.52
C VAL A 73 2.33 -6.40 -7.67
N LEU A 74 2.14 -5.12 -7.35
CA LEU A 74 2.23 -4.04 -8.32
C LEU A 74 3.51 -3.26 -8.10
N LYS A 75 4.18 -2.89 -9.18
CA LYS A 75 5.28 -1.95 -9.14
C LYS A 75 4.84 -0.67 -9.83
N ILE A 76 4.81 0.42 -9.08
CA ILE A 76 4.30 1.72 -9.56
C ILE A 76 5.45 2.71 -9.53
N PRO A 77 5.81 3.32 -10.68
CA PRO A 77 6.91 4.27 -10.71
C PRO A 77 6.63 5.52 -9.87
N GLN A 78 7.68 6.19 -9.47
CA GLN A 78 7.58 7.52 -8.87
C GLN A 78 6.93 8.49 -9.86
N GLY A 79 6.14 9.43 -9.34
CA GLY A 79 5.55 10.49 -10.14
C GLY A 79 4.20 10.14 -10.76
N ILE A 80 3.57 9.05 -10.31
CA ILE A 80 2.28 8.61 -10.83
C ILE A 80 1.19 8.97 -9.85
N GLU A 81 0.13 9.63 -10.33
CA GLU A 81 -1.06 9.85 -9.50
C GLU A 81 -1.75 8.53 -9.24
N MET A 82 -2.04 8.27 -7.98
CA MET A 82 -2.58 6.99 -7.53
C MET A 82 -3.85 7.20 -6.71
N ASP A 83 -4.88 6.44 -7.05
CA ASP A 83 -6.14 6.38 -6.30
C ASP A 83 -6.40 4.92 -5.97
N ALA A 84 -6.09 4.52 -4.73
CA ALA A 84 -6.20 3.13 -4.29
C ALA A 84 -7.36 3.00 -3.31
N ARG A 85 -8.26 2.06 -3.56
CA ARG A 85 -9.50 1.89 -2.81
C ARG A 85 -9.85 0.44 -2.57
N ASN A 86 -10.65 0.22 -1.54
CA ASN A 86 -11.34 -1.04 -1.33
C ASN A 86 -12.81 -0.86 -1.72
N LYS A 87 -13.19 -1.36 -2.89
CA LYS A 87 -14.57 -1.33 -3.38
C LYS A 87 -15.30 -2.64 -3.13
N GLY A 88 -14.62 -3.64 -2.58
CA GLY A 88 -15.20 -4.93 -2.28
C GLY A 88 -15.73 -5.00 -0.86
N GLU A 89 -16.33 -6.13 -0.52
CA GLU A 89 -16.89 -6.34 0.81
C GLU A 89 -15.86 -6.82 1.83
N LYS A 90 -14.87 -7.57 1.35
CA LYS A 90 -13.83 -8.11 2.21
C LYS A 90 -12.80 -7.04 2.55
N THR A 91 -12.30 -7.05 3.77
CA THR A 91 -11.23 -6.13 4.18
C THR A 91 -10.02 -6.33 3.29
N LEU A 92 -9.43 -5.22 2.84
CA LEU A 92 -8.22 -5.22 2.03
C LEU A 92 -7.01 -5.01 2.92
N GLU A 93 -6.02 -5.89 2.79
CA GLU A 93 -4.75 -5.76 3.50
C GLU A 93 -3.63 -5.65 2.49
N LEU A 94 -2.79 -4.63 2.68
CA LEU A 94 -1.70 -4.31 1.76
C LEU A 94 -0.38 -4.21 2.52
N ILE A 95 0.69 -4.63 1.84
CA ILE A 95 2.06 -4.25 2.19
C ILE A 95 2.52 -3.29 1.10
N VAL A 96 3.00 -2.12 1.50
CA VAL A 96 3.43 -1.08 0.57
C VAL A 96 4.85 -0.69 0.91
N ILE A 97 5.76 -0.91 -0.03
CA ILE A 97 7.17 -0.57 0.13
C ILE A 97 7.48 0.60 -0.80
N LYS A 98 8.06 1.64 -0.25
CA LYS A 98 8.56 2.80 -1.01
C LYS A 98 10.07 2.76 -1.00
N SER A 99 10.69 2.69 -2.18
CA SER A 99 12.14 2.58 -2.28
C SER A 99 12.64 3.29 -3.53
N PRO A 100 13.69 4.12 -3.40
CA PRO A 100 14.35 4.52 -2.16
C PRO A 100 13.39 5.26 -1.24
N ALA A 101 13.79 5.44 0.01
CA ALA A 101 12.94 6.15 0.97
C ALA A 101 12.60 7.53 0.44
N PRO A 102 11.32 7.93 0.50
CA PRO A 102 10.95 9.26 0.03
C PRO A 102 11.63 10.33 0.87
N LYS A 103 12.03 11.40 0.21
CA LYS A 103 12.60 12.57 0.89
C LYS A 103 11.42 13.45 1.31
N ASN A 104 11.01 13.30 2.53
CA ASN A 104 9.87 14.00 3.14
C ASN A 104 8.66 14.02 2.21
#